data_59e56e8a56fd35b83d6993a1c1bae16c
#
_entry.id   59e56e8a56fd35b83d6993a1c1bae16c
#
_cell.length_a   1.000
_cell.length_b   1.000
_cell.length_c   1.000
_cell.angle_alpha   90.00
_cell.angle_beta   90.00
_cell.angle_gamma   90.00
#
_symmetry.space_group_name_H-M   'P 1'
#
loop_
_entity.id
_entity.type
_entity.pdbx_description
1 polymer ?
#
loop_
_entity_poly.entity_id
_entity_poly.type
_entity_poly.pdbx_seq_one_letter_code
_entity_poly.pdbx_strand_id
1 'polypeptide(L)'
;MDVKERAKVITDWIDNYCNNASYKPKSLVVGISGGIDSSVVSTLCANTGRKTIVLTMPIKQIKSQHDLSLTHAKWLKQKYKNVEHHLLEMDKIFNSFSQVLNKFDNEHGYANSRARLRMATLYQVAAANNGIVVGTGNKVEDFGVGFYTKYGDGGVDISPIADCNKSQVWELGRHLGVSEEIINAQPTDGLWDDGRNDVEQLGMSYADLELSLIHISEPTRL
;
A
#
# COMPACT_ATOMS: atom_id res chain seq x y z
N MET A 1 -12.09 16.37 11.97
CA MET A 1 -12.41 14.93 12.17
C MET A 1 -11.30 14.34 13.02
N ASP A 2 -11.61 13.72 14.14
CA ASP A 2 -10.64 13.03 14.95
C ASP A 2 -10.19 11.69 14.31
N VAL A 3 -9.13 11.09 14.85
CA VAL A 3 -8.55 9.85 14.27
C VAL A 3 -9.49 8.66 14.36
N LYS A 4 -10.27 8.54 15.43
CA LYS A 4 -11.24 7.45 15.64
C LYS A 4 -12.38 7.53 14.63
N GLU A 5 -12.91 8.74 14.45
CA GLU A 5 -13.96 9.01 13.48
C GLU A 5 -13.45 8.77 12.05
N ARG A 6 -12.21 9.21 11.73
CA ARG A 6 -11.58 8.95 10.43
C ARG A 6 -11.45 7.46 10.14
N ALA A 7 -10.94 6.69 11.10
CA ALA A 7 -10.82 5.24 10.96
C ALA A 7 -12.18 4.57 10.70
N LYS A 8 -13.22 5.01 11.42
CA LYS A 8 -14.59 4.52 11.23
C LYS A 8 -15.14 4.89 9.86
N VAL A 9 -15.01 6.15 9.45
CA VAL A 9 -15.52 6.62 8.14
C VAL A 9 -14.87 5.85 7.00
N ILE A 10 -13.56 5.63 7.04
CA ILE A 10 -12.87 4.87 5.99
C ILE A 10 -13.32 3.40 6.00
N THR A 11 -13.42 2.78 7.16
CA THR A 11 -13.89 1.38 7.28
C THR A 11 -15.31 1.23 6.74
N ASP A 12 -16.23 2.12 7.13
CA ASP A 12 -17.61 2.13 6.64
C ASP A 12 -17.68 2.38 5.12
N TRP A 13 -16.82 3.26 4.60
CA TRP A 13 -16.74 3.54 3.16
C TRP A 13 -16.32 2.30 2.36
N ILE A 14 -15.30 1.56 2.82
CA ILE A 14 -14.88 0.29 2.17
C ILE A 14 -16.04 -0.70 2.16
N ASP A 15 -16.73 -0.88 3.28
CA ASP A 15 -17.85 -1.82 3.37
C ASP A 15 -19.03 -1.40 2.49
N ASN A 16 -19.38 -0.12 2.51
CA ASN A 16 -20.44 0.45 1.68
C ASN A 16 -20.12 0.34 0.18
N TYR A 17 -18.86 0.57 -0.22
CA TYR A 17 -18.44 0.37 -1.61
C TYR A 17 -18.72 -1.06 -2.05
N CYS A 18 -18.31 -2.06 -1.27
CA CYS A 18 -18.54 -3.46 -1.58
C CYS A 18 -20.02 -3.84 -1.60
N ASN A 19 -20.84 -3.24 -0.73
CA ASN A 19 -22.29 -3.51 -0.69
C ASN A 19 -23.03 -2.92 -1.89
N ASN A 20 -22.59 -1.78 -2.39
CA ASN A 20 -23.27 -1.01 -3.44
C ASN A 20 -22.72 -1.26 -4.85
N ALA A 21 -21.53 -1.86 -4.98
CA ALA A 21 -20.99 -2.22 -6.28
C ALA A 21 -21.91 -3.23 -6.99
N SER A 22 -22.09 -3.08 -8.30
CA SER A 22 -22.88 -4.00 -9.13
C SER A 22 -22.36 -5.45 -9.05
N TYR A 23 -21.05 -5.59 -9.07
CA TYR A 23 -20.33 -6.80 -8.70
C TYR A 23 -20.01 -6.75 -7.21
N LYS A 24 -20.79 -7.42 -6.38
CA LYS A 24 -20.60 -7.42 -4.92
C LYS A 24 -19.34 -8.19 -4.51
N PRO A 25 -18.18 -7.53 -4.32
CA PRO A 25 -16.93 -8.22 -3.98
C PRO A 25 -17.07 -8.98 -2.66
N LYS A 26 -16.55 -10.20 -2.64
CA LYS A 26 -16.59 -11.07 -1.45
C LYS A 26 -15.31 -10.96 -0.60
N SER A 27 -14.23 -10.46 -1.17
CA SER A 27 -12.95 -10.31 -0.48
C SER A 27 -12.25 -9.01 -0.85
N LEU A 28 -11.39 -8.56 0.06
CA LEU A 28 -10.50 -7.42 -0.10
C LEU A 28 -9.07 -7.96 -0.20
N VAL A 29 -8.33 -7.61 -1.24
CA VAL A 29 -6.96 -8.10 -1.47
C VAL A 29 -5.99 -6.94 -1.36
N VAL A 30 -5.02 -7.03 -0.45
CA VAL A 30 -4.08 -5.96 -0.12
C VAL A 30 -2.65 -6.49 -0.15
N GLY A 31 -1.73 -5.77 -0.80
CA GLY A 31 -0.30 -6.00 -0.68
C GLY A 31 0.25 -5.42 0.61
N ILE A 32 1.06 -6.17 1.35
CA ILE A 32 1.76 -5.69 2.55
C ILE A 32 3.25 -5.55 2.24
N SER A 33 3.75 -4.33 2.27
CA SER A 33 5.17 -4.01 2.05
C SER A 33 6.02 -4.01 3.32
N GLY A 34 5.39 -3.86 4.48
CA GLY A 34 6.03 -3.56 5.77
C GLY A 34 6.07 -2.06 6.09
N GLY A 35 5.58 -1.20 5.18
CA GLY A 35 5.40 0.24 5.42
C GLY A 35 4.08 0.56 6.10
N ILE A 36 4.00 1.80 6.63
CA ILE A 36 2.84 2.27 7.41
C ILE A 36 1.53 2.27 6.61
N ASP A 37 1.56 2.71 5.34
CA ASP A 37 0.37 2.82 4.49
C ASP A 37 -0.31 1.48 4.29
N SER A 38 0.46 0.47 3.86
CA SER A 38 -0.06 -0.89 3.67
C SER A 38 -0.54 -1.53 4.97
N SER A 39 0.09 -1.19 6.09
CA SER A 39 -0.31 -1.68 7.42
C SER A 39 -1.62 -1.04 7.89
N VAL A 40 -1.80 0.25 7.65
CA VAL A 40 -3.06 0.96 7.95
C VAL A 40 -4.20 0.43 7.08
N VAL A 41 -4.00 0.36 5.75
CA VAL A 41 -5.04 -0.10 4.83
C VAL A 41 -5.47 -1.54 5.11
N SER A 42 -4.52 -2.46 5.29
CA SER A 42 -4.84 -3.85 5.59
C SER A 42 -5.60 -4.01 6.91
N THR A 43 -5.30 -3.16 7.91
CA THR A 43 -6.02 -3.14 9.19
C THR A 43 -7.45 -2.57 9.04
N LEU A 44 -7.62 -1.50 8.25
CA LEU A 44 -8.94 -0.94 7.94
C LEU A 44 -9.81 -1.95 7.18
N CYS A 45 -9.23 -2.66 6.21
CA CYS A 45 -9.90 -3.76 5.52
C CYS A 45 -10.34 -4.87 6.48
N ALA A 46 -9.46 -5.27 7.40
CA ALA A 46 -9.78 -6.29 8.42
C ALA A 46 -10.92 -5.84 9.35
N ASN A 47 -10.97 -4.54 9.71
CA ASN A 47 -12.03 -3.97 10.54
C ASN A 47 -13.43 -4.00 9.90
N THR A 48 -13.54 -4.11 8.57
CA THR A 48 -14.83 -4.27 7.89
C THR A 48 -15.53 -5.59 8.23
N GLY A 49 -14.79 -6.57 8.75
CA GLY A 49 -15.28 -7.95 8.96
C GLY A 49 -15.34 -8.79 7.68
N ARG A 50 -15.09 -8.21 6.49
CA ARG A 50 -15.02 -8.93 5.21
C ARG A 50 -13.77 -9.80 5.14
N LYS A 51 -13.84 -10.88 4.37
CA LYS A 51 -12.65 -11.67 4.03
C LYS A 51 -11.57 -10.74 3.48
N THR A 52 -10.45 -10.65 4.19
CA THR A 52 -9.30 -9.81 3.81
C THR A 52 -8.12 -10.72 3.55
N ILE A 53 -7.61 -10.69 2.33
CA ILE A 53 -6.45 -11.47 1.89
C ILE A 53 -5.26 -10.53 1.79
N VAL A 54 -4.25 -10.76 2.61
CA VAL A 54 -3.03 -9.96 2.63
C VAL A 54 -1.89 -10.73 1.99
N LEU A 55 -1.19 -10.10 1.04
CA LEU A 55 -0.09 -10.71 0.29
C LEU A 55 1.23 -10.05 0.64
N THR A 56 2.22 -10.85 1.06
CA THR A 56 3.62 -10.45 1.12
C THR A 56 4.30 -10.98 -0.14
N MET A 57 4.86 -10.08 -0.97
CA MET A 57 5.38 -10.38 -2.31
C MET A 57 6.81 -9.86 -2.47
N PRO A 58 7.81 -10.47 -1.80
CA PRO A 58 9.19 -10.02 -1.91
C PRO A 58 9.72 -10.21 -3.33
N ILE A 59 10.40 -9.17 -3.86
CA ILE A 59 11.21 -9.21 -5.08
C ILE A 59 12.52 -8.51 -4.74
N LYS A 60 13.59 -9.26 -4.47
CA LYS A 60 14.90 -8.76 -4.03
C LYS A 60 14.80 -7.72 -2.90
N GLN A 61 13.85 -7.90 -2.02
CA GLN A 61 13.54 -6.95 -0.97
C GLN A 61 14.55 -7.04 0.17
N ILE A 62 14.88 -5.91 0.79
CA ILE A 62 15.74 -5.86 1.96
C ILE A 62 15.09 -6.62 3.11
N LYS A 63 15.89 -7.45 3.78
CA LYS A 63 15.41 -8.36 4.82
C LYS A 63 14.61 -7.65 5.93
N SER A 64 15.08 -6.51 6.40
CA SER A 64 14.39 -5.76 7.47
C SER A 64 12.98 -5.34 7.10
N GLN A 65 12.74 -4.87 5.87
CA GLN A 65 11.41 -4.52 5.37
C GLN A 65 10.53 -5.75 5.22
N HIS A 66 11.10 -6.84 4.70
CA HIS A 66 10.39 -8.11 4.58
C HIS A 66 9.97 -8.64 5.95
N ASP A 67 10.84 -8.58 6.96
CA ASP A 67 10.56 -9.03 8.32
C ASP A 67 9.41 -8.20 8.95
N LEU A 68 9.35 -6.88 8.71
CA LEU A 68 8.24 -6.02 9.13
C LEU A 68 6.92 -6.44 8.49
N SER A 69 6.92 -6.75 7.19
CA SER A 69 5.71 -7.20 6.50
C SER A 69 5.17 -8.52 7.07
N LEU A 70 6.05 -9.48 7.39
CA LEU A 70 5.68 -10.75 8.00
C LEU A 70 5.16 -10.57 9.44
N THR A 71 5.80 -9.69 10.21
CA THR A 71 5.38 -9.35 11.58
C THR A 71 3.98 -8.77 11.58
N HIS A 72 3.70 -7.82 10.68
CA HIS A 72 2.36 -7.23 10.56
C HIS A 72 1.31 -8.26 10.11
N ALA A 73 1.63 -9.09 9.13
CA ALA A 73 0.72 -10.15 8.67
C ALA A 73 0.37 -11.13 9.80
N LYS A 74 1.35 -11.52 10.61
CA LYS A 74 1.14 -12.38 11.77
C LYS A 74 0.22 -11.71 12.79
N TRP A 75 0.47 -10.44 13.10
CA TRP A 75 -0.36 -9.67 14.03
C TRP A 75 -1.80 -9.55 13.54
N LEU A 76 -2.02 -9.23 12.25
CA LEU A 76 -3.36 -9.18 11.66
C LEU A 76 -4.10 -10.51 11.81
N LYS A 77 -3.47 -11.65 11.50
CA LYS A 77 -4.08 -12.98 11.63
C LYS A 77 -4.42 -13.35 13.07
N GLN A 78 -3.65 -12.89 14.05
CA GLN A 78 -3.93 -13.12 15.46
C GLN A 78 -5.10 -12.27 15.95
N LYS A 79 -5.21 -11.05 15.48
CA LYS A 79 -6.22 -10.08 15.91
C LYS A 79 -7.57 -10.27 15.19
N TYR A 80 -7.54 -10.67 13.92
CA TYR A 80 -8.73 -10.72 13.05
C TYR A 80 -8.94 -12.11 12.45
N LYS A 81 -10.12 -12.69 12.70
CA LYS A 81 -10.47 -14.04 12.18
C LYS A 81 -10.78 -14.06 10.67
N ASN A 82 -11.08 -12.91 10.10
CA ASN A 82 -11.41 -12.73 8.68
C ASN A 82 -10.17 -12.46 7.80
N VAL A 83 -8.95 -12.54 8.36
CA VAL A 83 -7.71 -12.27 7.63
C VAL A 83 -7.01 -13.58 7.24
N GLU A 84 -6.69 -13.70 5.95
CA GLU A 84 -5.80 -14.73 5.40
C GLU A 84 -4.49 -14.07 4.93
N HIS A 85 -3.36 -14.72 5.14
CA HIS A 85 -2.05 -14.25 4.68
C HIS A 85 -1.39 -15.28 3.78
N HIS A 86 -0.84 -14.82 2.66
CA HIS A 86 -0.01 -15.61 1.76
C HIS A 86 1.32 -14.90 1.50
N LEU A 87 2.41 -15.64 1.69
CA LEU A 87 3.75 -15.25 1.25
C LEU A 87 3.97 -15.82 -0.15
N LEU A 88 4.17 -14.96 -1.12
CA LEU A 88 4.41 -15.30 -2.51
C LEU A 88 5.81 -14.80 -2.92
N GLU A 89 6.79 -15.67 -2.88
CA GLU A 89 8.16 -15.33 -3.29
C GLU A 89 8.24 -15.16 -4.80
N MET A 90 8.54 -13.96 -5.25
CA MET A 90 8.46 -13.58 -6.66
C MET A 90 9.84 -13.44 -7.33
N ASP A 91 10.93 -13.69 -6.65
CA ASP A 91 12.29 -13.57 -7.18
C ASP A 91 12.50 -14.38 -8.47
N LYS A 92 12.00 -15.61 -8.50
CA LYS A 92 12.12 -16.47 -9.70
C LYS A 92 11.42 -15.88 -10.92
N ILE A 93 10.21 -15.34 -10.70
CA ILE A 93 9.41 -14.70 -11.76
C ILE A 93 10.15 -13.45 -12.27
N PHE A 94 10.63 -12.60 -11.36
CA PHE A 94 11.35 -11.39 -11.72
C PHE A 94 12.67 -11.69 -12.42
N ASN A 95 13.44 -12.69 -11.96
CA ASN A 95 14.67 -13.09 -12.60
C ASN A 95 14.44 -13.62 -14.03
N SER A 96 13.39 -14.42 -14.23
CA SER A 96 13.03 -14.89 -15.59
C SER A 96 12.61 -13.72 -16.49
N PHE A 97 11.82 -12.78 -15.95
CA PHE A 97 11.40 -11.58 -16.66
C PHE A 97 12.61 -10.71 -17.08
N SER A 98 13.52 -10.42 -16.16
CA SER A 98 14.71 -9.61 -16.45
C SER A 98 15.67 -10.32 -17.41
N GLN A 99 15.80 -11.65 -17.34
CA GLN A 99 16.61 -12.42 -18.27
C GLN A 99 16.10 -12.33 -19.72
N VAL A 100 14.79 -12.37 -19.93
CA VAL A 100 14.18 -12.20 -21.26
C VAL A 100 14.43 -10.79 -21.81
N LEU A 101 14.49 -9.79 -20.93
CA LEU A 101 14.64 -8.38 -21.28
C LEU A 101 16.09 -7.85 -21.15
N ASN A 102 17.09 -8.72 -21.09
CA ASN A 102 18.49 -8.34 -20.85
C ASN A 102 19.08 -7.31 -21.84
N LYS A 103 18.52 -7.26 -23.07
CA LYS A 103 18.90 -6.27 -24.09
C LYS A 103 18.32 -4.87 -23.85
N PHE A 104 17.34 -4.76 -22.94
CA PHE A 104 16.64 -3.53 -22.58
C PHE A 104 16.89 -3.20 -21.11
N ASP A 105 18.11 -3.47 -20.64
CA ASP A 105 18.51 -3.28 -19.25
C ASP A 105 18.40 -1.80 -18.86
N ASN A 106 17.59 -1.55 -17.84
CA ASN A 106 17.35 -0.23 -17.26
C ASN A 106 16.85 -0.38 -15.83
N GLU A 107 17.61 0.12 -14.88
CA GLU A 107 17.31 -0.02 -13.45
C GLU A 107 15.94 0.54 -13.06
N HIS A 108 15.63 1.76 -13.52
CA HIS A 108 14.33 2.40 -13.27
C HIS A 108 13.16 1.62 -13.91
N GLY A 109 13.38 1.10 -15.12
CA GLY A 109 12.42 0.22 -15.81
C GLY A 109 12.13 -1.04 -15.00
N TYR A 110 13.18 -1.66 -14.43
CA TYR A 110 13.02 -2.86 -13.60
C TYR A 110 12.38 -2.56 -12.24
N ALA A 111 12.67 -1.41 -11.61
CA ALA A 111 11.97 -0.97 -10.40
C ALA A 111 10.44 -0.89 -10.64
N ASN A 112 10.03 -0.20 -11.70
CA ASN A 112 8.62 -0.13 -12.08
C ASN A 112 8.01 -1.50 -12.47
N SER A 113 8.81 -2.39 -13.05
CA SER A 113 8.36 -3.74 -13.40
C SER A 113 8.09 -4.60 -12.17
N ARG A 114 8.82 -4.41 -11.06
CA ARG A 114 8.54 -5.06 -9.78
C ARG A 114 7.15 -4.67 -9.26
N ALA A 115 6.80 -3.37 -9.30
CA ALA A 115 5.47 -2.90 -8.91
C ALA A 115 4.37 -3.49 -9.80
N ARG A 116 4.58 -3.56 -11.13
CA ARG A 116 3.62 -4.13 -12.08
C ARG A 116 3.42 -5.64 -11.91
N LEU A 117 4.46 -6.39 -11.60
CA LEU A 117 4.34 -7.83 -11.31
C LEU A 117 3.54 -8.06 -10.01
N ARG A 118 3.75 -7.24 -8.98
CA ARG A 118 2.94 -7.29 -7.76
C ARG A 118 1.48 -6.97 -8.05
N MET A 119 1.21 -5.93 -8.82
CA MET A 119 -0.15 -5.55 -9.23
C MET A 119 -0.86 -6.71 -9.96
N ALA A 120 -0.22 -7.30 -10.98
CA ALA A 120 -0.80 -8.44 -11.70
C ALA A 120 -1.09 -9.62 -10.78
N THR A 121 -0.24 -9.88 -9.79
CA THR A 121 -0.44 -10.94 -8.79
C THR A 121 -1.63 -10.63 -7.88
N LEU A 122 -1.78 -9.37 -7.41
CA LEU A 122 -2.93 -8.94 -6.61
C LEU A 122 -4.24 -9.16 -7.36
N TYR A 123 -4.31 -8.77 -8.63
CA TYR A 123 -5.51 -8.97 -9.45
C TYR A 123 -5.80 -10.44 -9.73
N GLN A 124 -4.78 -11.28 -9.94
CA GLN A 124 -4.98 -12.73 -10.08
C GLN A 124 -5.60 -13.34 -8.82
N VAL A 125 -5.11 -12.95 -7.64
CA VAL A 125 -5.66 -13.42 -6.37
C VAL A 125 -7.07 -12.87 -6.12
N ALA A 126 -7.30 -11.59 -6.45
CA ALA A 126 -8.62 -10.97 -6.34
C ALA A 126 -9.65 -11.69 -7.22
N ALA A 127 -9.34 -11.93 -8.49
CA ALA A 127 -10.22 -12.67 -9.40
C ALA A 127 -10.54 -14.08 -8.88
N ALA A 128 -9.55 -14.80 -8.38
CA ALA A 128 -9.74 -16.16 -7.84
C ALA A 128 -10.62 -16.20 -6.58
N ASN A 129 -10.74 -15.08 -5.87
CA ASN A 129 -11.49 -14.97 -4.61
C ASN A 129 -12.75 -14.09 -4.72
N ASN A 130 -13.21 -13.77 -5.94
CA ASN A 130 -14.32 -12.83 -6.18
C ASN A 130 -14.12 -11.52 -5.41
N GLY A 131 -12.90 -10.99 -5.40
CA GLY A 131 -12.48 -9.83 -4.63
C GLY A 131 -12.11 -8.63 -5.49
N ILE A 132 -11.69 -7.57 -4.80
CA ILE A 132 -11.12 -6.36 -5.38
C ILE A 132 -9.74 -6.09 -4.79
N VAL A 133 -8.91 -5.39 -5.55
CA VAL A 133 -7.59 -4.92 -5.13
C VAL A 133 -7.73 -3.58 -4.42
N VAL A 134 -7.23 -3.53 -3.18
CA VAL A 134 -7.26 -2.32 -2.36
C VAL A 134 -5.87 -1.68 -2.36
N GLY A 135 -5.80 -0.45 -2.86
CA GLY A 135 -4.60 0.35 -2.94
C GLY A 135 -4.19 0.96 -1.61
N THR A 136 -2.92 1.26 -1.50
CA THR A 136 -2.29 1.77 -0.28
C THR A 136 -1.69 3.17 -0.45
N GLY A 137 -1.92 3.82 -1.59
CA GLY A 137 -1.45 5.17 -1.88
C GLY A 137 -2.17 6.23 -1.04
N ASN A 138 -1.42 7.21 -0.56
CA ASN A 138 -1.92 8.33 0.24
C ASN A 138 -1.95 9.63 -0.59
N LYS A 139 -2.58 10.66 -0.03
CA LYS A 139 -2.79 11.94 -0.72
C LYS A 139 -1.47 12.59 -1.17
N VAL A 140 -0.44 12.53 -0.35
CA VAL A 140 0.84 13.23 -0.62
C VAL A 140 1.57 12.56 -1.77
N GLU A 141 1.68 11.23 -1.74
CA GLU A 141 2.43 10.45 -2.72
C GLU A 141 1.71 10.41 -4.07
N ASP A 142 0.46 9.95 -4.10
CA ASP A 142 -0.26 9.71 -5.35
C ASP A 142 -0.74 10.99 -6.01
N PHE A 143 -1.41 11.86 -5.26
CA PHE A 143 -2.06 13.05 -5.81
C PHE A 143 -1.21 14.32 -5.68
N GLY A 144 -0.32 14.37 -4.69
CA GLY A 144 0.59 15.50 -4.48
C GLY A 144 1.72 15.52 -5.49
N VAL A 145 2.56 14.50 -5.46
CA VAL A 145 3.78 14.43 -6.27
C VAL A 145 3.74 13.43 -7.41
N GLY A 146 2.73 12.55 -7.45
CA GLY A 146 2.64 11.49 -8.47
C GLY A 146 3.69 10.41 -8.28
N PHE A 147 4.07 10.11 -7.04
CA PHE A 147 5.09 9.13 -6.68
C PHE A 147 4.52 7.72 -6.62
N TYR A 148 4.18 7.19 -7.76
CA TYR A 148 3.69 5.82 -7.94
C TYR A 148 4.04 5.28 -9.33
N THR A 149 4.03 3.98 -9.47
CA THR A 149 4.18 3.32 -10.78
C THR A 149 2.82 3.18 -11.46
N LYS A 150 2.67 3.83 -12.62
CA LYS A 150 1.47 3.66 -13.47
C LYS A 150 1.30 2.19 -13.85
N TYR A 151 0.12 1.63 -13.57
CA TYR A 151 -0.20 0.20 -13.74
C TYR A 151 0.67 -0.73 -12.84
N GLY A 152 1.22 -0.19 -11.76
CA GLY A 152 1.85 -0.93 -10.69
C GLY A 152 1.06 -0.74 -9.41
N ASP A 153 1.66 -0.10 -8.41
CA ASP A 153 0.99 0.28 -7.14
C ASP A 153 -0.17 1.27 -7.34
N GLY A 154 -0.15 2.09 -8.41
CA GLY A 154 -1.29 2.91 -8.82
C GLY A 154 -2.42 2.13 -9.54
N GLY A 155 -2.23 0.85 -9.85
CA GLY A 155 -3.22 -0.01 -10.50
C GLY A 155 -4.08 -0.76 -9.47
N VAL A 156 -5.16 -0.14 -9.02
CA VAL A 156 -6.02 -0.65 -7.93
C VAL A 156 -7.50 -0.36 -8.22
N ASP A 157 -8.41 -1.06 -7.54
CA ASP A 157 -9.86 -0.85 -7.69
C ASP A 157 -10.37 0.26 -6.78
N ILE A 158 -9.83 0.38 -5.57
CA ILE A 158 -10.17 1.43 -4.59
C ILE A 158 -8.91 1.88 -3.85
N SER A 159 -8.90 3.15 -3.41
CA SER A 159 -7.80 3.77 -2.65
C SER A 159 -8.31 4.42 -1.36
N PRO A 160 -8.47 3.65 -0.27
CA PRO A 160 -9.18 4.10 0.94
C PRO A 160 -8.53 5.27 1.69
N ILE A 161 -7.22 5.45 1.56
CA ILE A 161 -6.46 6.52 2.22
C ILE A 161 -5.98 7.61 1.25
N ALA A 162 -6.53 7.64 0.03
CA ALA A 162 -6.18 8.63 -1.00
C ALA A 162 -6.38 10.09 -0.56
N ASP A 163 -7.31 10.35 0.35
CA ASP A 163 -7.59 11.67 0.92
C ASP A 163 -6.78 11.96 2.20
N CYS A 164 -6.01 11.00 2.70
CA CYS A 164 -5.23 11.14 3.93
C CYS A 164 -3.83 11.68 3.63
N ASN A 165 -3.43 12.72 4.36
CA ASN A 165 -2.03 13.14 4.42
C ASN A 165 -1.18 12.08 5.14
N LYS A 166 0.13 12.09 4.94
CA LYS A 166 1.04 11.13 5.58
C LYS A 166 1.00 11.21 7.10
N SER A 167 0.92 12.43 7.66
CA SER A 167 0.72 12.67 9.09
C SER A 167 -0.53 11.97 9.64
N GLN A 168 -1.64 12.02 8.89
CA GLN A 168 -2.89 11.37 9.25
C GLN A 168 -2.80 9.84 9.14
N VAL A 169 -2.00 9.32 8.21
CA VAL A 169 -1.74 7.87 8.12
C VAL A 169 -0.97 7.36 9.35
N TRP A 170 0.02 8.11 9.83
CA TRP A 170 0.71 7.78 11.08
C TRP A 170 -0.23 7.82 12.30
N GLU A 171 -1.12 8.82 12.39
CA GLU A 171 -2.14 8.87 13.44
C GLU A 171 -3.08 7.65 13.39
N LEU A 172 -3.54 7.29 12.20
CA LEU A 172 -4.35 6.08 11.99
C LEU A 172 -3.59 4.82 12.41
N GLY A 173 -2.32 4.70 12.04
CA GLY A 173 -1.48 3.57 12.44
C GLY A 173 -1.40 3.38 13.95
N ARG A 174 -1.14 4.46 14.70
CA ARG A 174 -1.13 4.43 16.17
C ARG A 174 -2.49 4.05 16.74
N HIS A 175 -3.58 4.67 16.23
CA HIS A 175 -4.93 4.39 16.69
C HIS A 175 -5.36 2.94 16.44
N LEU A 176 -4.98 2.36 15.31
CA LEU A 176 -5.30 0.98 14.93
C LEU A 176 -4.45 -0.07 15.65
N GLY A 177 -3.36 0.36 16.30
CA GLY A 177 -2.44 -0.51 17.02
C GLY A 177 -1.42 -1.20 16.13
N VAL A 178 -1.03 -0.55 15.02
CA VAL A 178 0.14 -0.97 14.22
C VAL A 178 1.39 -0.85 15.09
N SER A 179 2.34 -1.77 14.93
CA SER A 179 3.54 -1.81 15.77
C SER A 179 4.38 -0.53 15.63
N GLU A 180 5.00 -0.10 16.74
CA GLU A 180 5.89 1.06 16.76
C GLU A 180 7.08 0.91 15.80
N GLU A 181 7.53 -0.32 15.56
CA GLU A 181 8.59 -0.60 14.59
C GLU A 181 8.21 -0.16 13.17
N ILE A 182 6.95 -0.40 12.76
CA ILE A 182 6.44 0.03 11.46
C ILE A 182 6.17 1.54 11.45
N ILE A 183 5.60 2.07 12.53
CA ILE A 183 5.31 3.52 12.64
C ILE A 183 6.58 4.37 12.54
N ASN A 184 7.68 3.89 13.13
CA ASN A 184 8.97 4.57 13.15
C ASN A 184 9.90 4.18 12.00
N ALA A 185 9.52 3.21 11.15
CA ALA A 185 10.30 2.85 9.97
C ALA A 185 10.31 4.01 8.96
N GLN A 186 11.46 4.24 8.34
CA GLN A 186 11.54 5.22 7.27
C GLN A 186 10.70 4.77 6.06
N PRO A 187 9.86 5.66 5.49
CA PRO A 187 9.12 5.35 4.28
C PRO A 187 10.05 5.01 3.12
N THR A 188 9.70 3.96 2.38
CA THR A 188 10.43 3.51 1.19
C THR A 188 9.49 2.75 0.28
N ASP A 189 9.64 2.92 -1.04
CA ASP A 189 8.88 2.21 -2.06
C ASP A 189 9.30 0.72 -2.18
N GLY A 190 10.47 0.35 -1.63
CA GLY A 190 10.98 -1.02 -1.66
C GLY A 190 11.24 -1.56 -3.07
N LEU A 191 11.48 -0.67 -4.04
CA LEU A 191 11.70 -1.01 -5.45
C LEU A 191 13.19 -1.03 -5.85
N TRP A 192 14.08 -0.55 -4.95
CA TRP A 192 15.51 -0.41 -5.22
C TRP A 192 16.34 -1.36 -4.38
N ASP A 193 17.45 -1.84 -4.96
CA ASP A 193 18.34 -2.78 -4.29
C ASP A 193 19.22 -2.11 -3.21
N ASP A 194 19.39 -0.77 -3.26
CA ASP A 194 20.18 0.03 -2.31
C ASP A 194 19.37 0.51 -1.09
N GLY A 195 18.05 0.31 -1.09
CA GLY A 195 17.17 0.64 0.04
C GLY A 195 16.98 2.13 0.31
N ARG A 196 17.18 2.98 -0.70
CA ARG A 196 16.94 4.42 -0.61
C ARG A 196 15.53 4.70 -0.09
N ASN A 197 15.39 5.74 0.76
CA ASN A 197 14.10 6.15 1.30
C ASN A 197 13.38 7.16 0.38
N ASP A 198 12.08 7.36 0.65
CA ASP A 198 11.25 8.24 -0.18
C ASP A 198 11.70 9.70 -0.08
N VAL A 199 12.14 10.17 1.09
CA VAL A 199 12.63 11.55 1.28
C VAL A 199 13.88 11.81 0.43
N GLU A 200 14.78 10.83 0.32
CA GLU A 200 15.97 10.94 -0.55
C GLU A 200 15.58 10.97 -2.04
N GLN A 201 14.55 10.23 -2.44
CA GLN A 201 14.06 10.21 -3.81
C GLN A 201 13.28 11.49 -4.17
N LEU A 202 12.46 11.99 -3.26
CA LEU A 202 11.62 13.17 -3.45
C LEU A 202 12.40 14.49 -3.25
N GLY A 203 13.48 14.45 -2.47
CA GLY A 203 14.27 15.64 -2.13
C GLY A 203 13.59 16.59 -1.14
N MET A 204 12.47 16.20 -0.53
CA MET A 204 11.67 17.01 0.40
C MET A 204 11.10 16.12 1.52
N SER A 205 10.89 16.72 2.70
CA SER A 205 10.21 16.03 3.79
C SER A 205 8.70 15.93 3.53
N TYR A 206 8.03 14.94 4.15
CA TYR A 206 6.56 14.84 4.09
C TYR A 206 5.85 16.07 4.66
N ALA A 207 6.42 16.70 5.70
CA ALA A 207 5.88 17.93 6.27
C ALA A 207 5.88 19.08 5.25
N ASP A 208 6.96 19.24 4.50
CA ASP A 208 7.07 20.25 3.45
C ASP A 208 6.11 19.96 2.28
N LEU A 209 5.98 18.68 1.90
CA LEU A 209 5.05 18.26 0.86
C LEU A 209 3.59 18.50 1.26
N GLU A 210 3.21 18.17 2.51
CA GLU A 210 1.87 18.45 3.03
C GLU A 210 1.55 19.95 3.03
N LEU A 211 2.51 20.78 3.44
CA LEU A 211 2.35 22.23 3.40
C LEU A 211 2.16 22.75 1.98
N SER A 212 2.91 22.23 1.02
CA SER A 212 2.77 22.57 -0.40
C SER A 212 1.37 22.24 -0.94
N LEU A 213 0.80 21.08 -0.55
CA LEU A 213 -0.53 20.68 -0.97
C LEU A 213 -1.65 21.59 -0.46
N ILE A 214 -1.49 22.22 0.70
CA ILE A 214 -2.44 23.23 1.21
C ILE A 214 -2.50 24.41 0.24
N HIS A 215 -1.36 24.90 -0.25
CA HIS A 215 -1.30 26.00 -1.21
C HIS A 215 -1.89 25.67 -2.59
N ILE A 216 -1.81 24.39 -3.01
CA ILE A 216 -2.40 23.94 -4.28
C ILE A 216 -3.92 23.80 -4.17
N SER A 217 -4.42 23.30 -3.03
CA SER A 217 -5.85 23.04 -2.81
C SER A 217 -6.62 24.30 -2.41
N GLU A 218 -5.94 25.32 -1.87
CA GLU A 218 -6.51 26.63 -1.52
C GLU A 218 -5.80 27.72 -2.32
N PRO A 219 -6.11 27.91 -3.62
CA PRO A 219 -5.52 29.00 -4.38
C PRO A 219 -5.93 30.32 -3.73
N THR A 220 -4.94 31.08 -3.28
CA THR A 220 -5.14 32.44 -2.81
C THR A 220 -5.95 33.21 -3.85
N ARG A 221 -7.18 33.60 -3.49
CA ARG A 221 -7.92 34.59 -4.29
C ARG A 221 -7.10 35.88 -4.29
N LEU A 222 -6.44 36.15 -5.39
CA LEU A 222 -5.92 37.49 -5.71
C LEU A 222 -7.09 38.42 -5.96
#